data_a3482638878af4c965a7864693934d2c
#
_entry.id   a3482638878af4c965a7864693934d2c
#
_cell.length_a   1.000
_cell.length_b   1.000
_cell.length_c   1.000
_cell.angle_alpha   90.00
_cell.angle_beta   90.00
_cell.angle_gamma   90.00
#
_symmetry.space_group_name_H-M   'P 1'
#
loop_
_entity.id
_entity.type
_entity.pdbx_description
1 polymer ?
#
loop_
_entity_poly.entity_id
_entity_poly.type
_entity_poly.pdbx_seq_one_letter_code
_entity_poly.pdbx_strand_id
1 'polypeptide(L)'
;MAKVAIVILNWNGQKMLAKYLPNVVEYSRQDAEIWVADNCSSDQSMHLLETQFPHVKTIVLEQNFGFAEGYNRALKEIEADYYVLLNSDVEVSHHWLTPLIEFMDAHPQVAACQPKLLAEYDKDMFEYAGACGGYLDKLGYPFCRGRIFDTVERDNGQYDYQQEILWATGACMMIRSEDYWNAGGLDGRFFAHNEEIDLCWRLRLMGRKIYCIPESEVYHIGGGTLPKSNPMKTYLNFRNNLTMLYKNLSDRELKTVMRKRWFLDYLAAFQTLILNRNLGDCKAIFKARKAFQAWKHDFDQDRKKIQESRVEENIPQILDCSILWQYYVRGKKFFSQL
;
A
#
# COMPACT_ATOMS: atom_id res chain seq x y z
N MET A 1 -10.75 0.18 25.91
CA MET A 1 -10.68 0.02 24.45
C MET A 1 -9.33 0.53 24.02
N ALA A 2 -8.72 -0.10 23.03
CA ALA A 2 -7.48 0.40 22.45
C ALA A 2 -7.69 1.79 21.84
N LYS A 3 -6.69 2.67 21.93
CA LYS A 3 -6.73 4.00 21.32
C LYS A 3 -6.44 3.89 19.84
N VAL A 4 -7.37 4.28 18.98
CA VAL A 4 -7.25 4.24 17.52
C VAL A 4 -7.13 5.65 16.96
N ALA A 5 -6.16 5.88 16.07
CA ALA A 5 -6.00 7.12 15.32
C ALA A 5 -6.16 6.86 13.82
N ILE A 6 -7.20 7.41 13.21
CA ILE A 6 -7.34 7.46 11.75
C ILE A 6 -6.55 8.68 11.27
N VAL A 7 -5.60 8.45 10.39
CA VAL A 7 -4.71 9.49 9.87
C VAL A 7 -4.84 9.57 8.36
N ILE A 8 -5.31 10.72 7.89
CA ILE A 8 -5.46 11.04 6.47
C ILE A 8 -4.32 11.97 6.07
N LEU A 9 -3.42 11.51 5.21
CA LEU A 9 -2.38 12.36 4.64
C LEU A 9 -2.95 13.13 3.45
N ASN A 10 -2.98 14.45 3.54
CA ASN A 10 -3.55 15.34 2.53
C ASN A 10 -2.49 16.15 1.81
N TRP A 11 -2.58 16.24 0.49
CA TRP A 11 -1.82 17.19 -0.33
C TRP A 11 -2.67 17.69 -1.50
N ASN A 12 -3.07 18.97 -1.42
CA ASN A 12 -3.95 19.60 -2.41
C ASN A 12 -5.24 18.79 -2.67
N GLY A 13 -5.79 18.21 -1.60
CA GLY A 13 -6.92 17.29 -1.64
C GLY A 13 -8.25 17.91 -1.19
N GLN A 14 -8.42 19.23 -1.23
CA GLN A 14 -9.63 19.92 -0.76
C GLN A 14 -10.92 19.25 -1.25
N LYS A 15 -10.99 18.88 -2.53
CA LYS A 15 -12.21 18.28 -3.13
C LYS A 15 -12.49 16.88 -2.56
N MET A 16 -11.45 16.12 -2.30
CA MET A 16 -11.56 14.77 -1.73
C MET A 16 -11.97 14.85 -0.26
N LEU A 17 -11.31 15.72 0.52
CA LEU A 17 -11.69 15.97 1.90
C LEU A 17 -13.15 16.45 2.01
N ALA A 18 -13.57 17.40 1.19
CA ALA A 18 -14.95 17.88 1.20
C ALA A 18 -15.97 16.78 0.89
N LYS A 19 -15.62 15.80 0.04
CA LYS A 19 -16.50 14.71 -0.36
C LYS A 19 -16.53 13.57 0.67
N TYR A 20 -15.38 13.13 1.18
CA TYR A 20 -15.28 11.87 1.94
C TYR A 20 -15.07 12.06 3.44
N LEU A 21 -14.47 13.17 3.90
CA LEU A 21 -14.25 13.38 5.33
C LEU A 21 -15.54 13.42 6.17
N PRO A 22 -16.69 13.96 5.69
CA PRO A 22 -17.95 13.89 6.42
C PRO A 22 -18.34 12.45 6.77
N ASN A 23 -18.20 11.54 5.82
CA ASN A 23 -18.51 10.11 5.98
C ASN A 23 -17.54 9.42 6.97
N VAL A 24 -16.23 9.72 6.89
CA VAL A 24 -15.25 9.21 7.84
C VAL A 24 -15.56 9.70 9.26
N VAL A 25 -15.90 10.97 9.42
CA VAL A 25 -16.26 11.56 10.73
C VAL A 25 -17.53 10.92 11.28
N GLU A 26 -18.56 10.77 10.47
CA GLU A 26 -19.84 10.21 10.89
C GLU A 26 -19.70 8.78 11.42
N TYR A 27 -18.95 7.92 10.71
CA TYR A 27 -18.87 6.49 10.99
C TYR A 27 -17.67 6.06 11.85
N SER A 28 -16.83 7.01 12.31
CA SER A 28 -15.62 6.64 13.05
C SER A 28 -15.40 7.41 14.35
N ARG A 29 -16.02 8.56 14.56
CA ARG A 29 -15.73 9.47 15.69
C ARG A 29 -15.98 8.88 17.07
N GLN A 30 -16.76 7.82 17.17
CA GLN A 30 -17.06 7.15 18.45
C GLN A 30 -15.95 6.17 18.84
N ASP A 31 -15.22 5.64 17.85
CA ASP A 31 -14.26 4.54 18.01
C ASP A 31 -12.82 5.01 17.81
N ALA A 32 -12.58 6.18 17.18
CA ALA A 32 -11.26 6.67 16.84
C ALA A 32 -11.13 8.20 16.89
N GLU A 33 -9.90 8.66 17.14
CA GLU A 33 -9.50 10.04 16.86
C GLU A 33 -9.22 10.21 15.37
N ILE A 34 -9.71 11.30 14.77
CA ILE A 34 -9.51 11.58 13.34
C ILE A 34 -8.52 12.72 13.18
N TRP A 35 -7.48 12.46 12.40
CA TRP A 35 -6.39 13.36 12.11
C TRP A 35 -6.25 13.59 10.60
N VAL A 36 -6.05 14.83 10.21
CA VAL A 36 -5.61 15.16 8.84
C VAL A 36 -4.21 15.75 8.94
N ALA A 37 -3.24 15.05 8.35
CA ALA A 37 -1.88 15.53 8.21
C ALA A 37 -1.74 16.24 6.85
N ASP A 38 -1.67 17.56 6.87
CA ASP A 38 -1.51 18.35 5.67
C ASP A 38 -0.04 18.42 5.25
N ASN A 39 0.24 17.87 4.07
CA ASN A 39 1.59 17.74 3.52
C ASN A 39 2.01 18.99 2.72
N CYS A 40 1.81 20.18 3.34
CA CYS A 40 2.06 21.49 2.75
C CYS A 40 1.20 21.78 1.52
N SER A 41 -0.11 21.70 1.69
CA SER A 41 -1.06 22.05 0.61
C SER A 41 -1.06 23.53 0.30
N SER A 42 -1.29 23.87 -0.96
CA SER A 42 -1.46 25.25 -1.45
C SER A 42 -2.89 25.58 -1.84
N ASP A 43 -3.81 24.62 -1.74
CA ASP A 43 -5.24 24.80 -1.99
C ASP A 43 -5.98 25.23 -0.71
N GLN A 44 -7.32 25.17 -0.72
CA GLN A 44 -8.14 25.56 0.43
C GLN A 44 -8.38 24.41 1.43
N SER A 45 -7.55 23.37 1.43
CA SER A 45 -7.71 22.21 2.34
C SER A 45 -7.74 22.64 3.80
N MET A 46 -6.79 23.47 4.24
CA MET A 46 -6.73 23.93 5.64
C MET A 46 -7.92 24.80 6.02
N HIS A 47 -8.34 25.73 5.15
CA HIS A 47 -9.53 26.54 5.38
C HIS A 47 -10.81 25.68 5.50
N LEU A 48 -10.93 24.64 4.68
CA LEU A 48 -12.03 23.66 4.77
C LEU A 48 -12.05 22.98 6.16
N LEU A 49 -10.89 22.51 6.62
CA LEU A 49 -10.77 21.83 7.91
C LEU A 49 -11.13 22.76 9.07
N GLU A 50 -10.59 23.96 9.09
CA GLU A 50 -10.85 24.97 10.12
C GLU A 50 -12.32 25.36 10.21
N THR A 51 -12.99 25.52 9.07
CA THR A 51 -14.36 26.04 9.02
C THR A 51 -15.45 24.98 9.13
N GLN A 52 -15.24 23.79 8.54
CA GLN A 52 -16.26 22.74 8.47
C GLN A 52 -15.99 21.54 9.38
N PHE A 53 -14.73 21.31 9.77
CA PHE A 53 -14.33 20.15 10.57
C PHE A 53 -13.46 20.54 11.79
N PRO A 54 -13.87 21.51 12.63
CA PRO A 54 -13.05 22.04 13.74
C PRO A 54 -12.74 20.99 14.84
N HIS A 55 -13.44 19.86 14.83
CA HIS A 55 -13.21 18.73 15.74
C HIS A 55 -12.23 17.68 15.18
N VAL A 56 -11.85 17.75 13.92
CA VAL A 56 -10.81 16.93 13.32
C VAL A 56 -9.46 17.54 13.69
N LYS A 57 -8.56 16.72 14.21
CA LYS A 57 -7.22 17.17 14.57
C LYS A 57 -6.37 17.36 13.32
N THR A 58 -5.51 18.37 13.32
CA THR A 58 -4.68 18.70 12.16
C THR A 58 -3.20 18.75 12.52
N ILE A 59 -2.35 18.24 11.63
CA ILE A 59 -0.90 18.40 11.65
C ILE A 59 -0.51 19.05 10.33
N VAL A 60 0.28 20.13 10.37
CA VAL A 60 0.74 20.82 9.16
C VAL A 60 2.24 20.60 9.00
N LEU A 61 2.62 19.95 7.91
CA LEU A 61 4.02 19.70 7.59
C LEU A 61 4.60 20.88 6.80
N GLU A 62 5.90 21.13 6.99
CA GLU A 62 6.59 22.30 6.42
C GLU A 62 6.82 22.24 4.90
N GLN A 63 6.73 21.02 4.30
CA GLN A 63 6.83 20.81 2.85
C GLN A 63 6.14 19.49 2.45
N ASN A 64 5.97 19.26 1.17
CA ASN A 64 5.49 17.96 0.68
C ASN A 64 6.61 16.92 0.74
N PHE A 65 6.53 16.05 1.75
CA PHE A 65 7.47 14.93 1.96
C PHE A 65 7.12 13.66 1.17
N GLY A 66 6.07 13.68 0.35
CA GLY A 66 5.53 12.49 -0.27
C GLY A 66 4.68 11.66 0.71
N PHE A 67 4.30 10.47 0.28
CA PHE A 67 3.41 9.59 1.07
C PHE A 67 4.14 8.99 2.28
N ALA A 68 5.25 8.31 2.04
CA ALA A 68 5.93 7.55 3.07
C ALA A 68 6.49 8.43 4.22
N GLU A 69 7.28 9.44 3.90
CA GLU A 69 7.86 10.33 4.92
C GLU A 69 6.79 11.25 5.53
N GLY A 70 5.76 11.64 4.76
CA GLY A 70 4.64 12.41 5.28
C GLY A 70 3.91 11.68 6.41
N TYR A 71 3.60 10.39 6.21
CA TYR A 71 3.04 9.56 7.29
C TYR A 71 3.99 9.39 8.46
N ASN A 72 5.28 9.10 8.23
CA ASN A 72 6.25 8.96 9.32
C ASN A 72 6.30 10.20 10.21
N ARG A 73 6.27 11.39 9.63
CA ARG A 73 6.29 12.65 10.38
C ARG A 73 5.02 12.89 11.16
N ALA A 74 3.87 12.67 10.52
CA ALA A 74 2.58 12.83 11.18
C ALA A 74 2.41 11.84 12.34
N LEU A 75 2.72 10.56 12.13
CA LEU A 75 2.53 9.52 13.13
C LEU A 75 3.44 9.67 14.36
N LYS A 76 4.57 10.37 14.25
CA LYS A 76 5.43 10.71 15.41
C LYS A 76 4.76 11.64 16.41
N GLU A 77 3.81 12.45 15.96
CA GLU A 77 3.06 13.40 16.79
C GLU A 77 1.79 12.78 17.39
N ILE A 78 1.50 11.51 17.07
CA ILE A 78 0.24 10.85 17.43
C ILE A 78 0.52 9.66 18.35
N GLU A 79 -0.04 9.71 19.56
CA GLU A 79 -0.01 8.59 20.50
C GLU A 79 -1.29 7.76 20.37
N ALA A 80 -1.15 6.52 19.88
CA ALA A 80 -2.25 5.57 19.74
C ALA A 80 -1.74 4.13 19.79
N ASP A 81 -2.63 3.17 20.08
CA ASP A 81 -2.31 1.74 20.02
C ASP A 81 -2.36 1.24 18.56
N TYR A 82 -3.29 1.80 17.80
CA TYR A 82 -3.45 1.50 16.37
C TYR A 82 -3.47 2.78 15.54
N TYR A 83 -2.71 2.77 14.46
CA TYR A 83 -2.85 3.74 13.39
C TYR A 83 -3.70 3.16 12.26
N VAL A 84 -4.61 3.95 11.71
CA VAL A 84 -5.29 3.65 10.45
C VAL A 84 -4.81 4.65 9.41
N LEU A 85 -3.95 4.19 8.51
CA LEU A 85 -3.55 4.97 7.34
C LEU A 85 -4.72 4.94 6.36
N LEU A 86 -5.30 6.11 6.06
CA LEU A 86 -6.48 6.23 5.22
C LEU A 86 -6.26 7.29 4.14
N ASN A 87 -6.48 6.94 2.88
CA ASN A 87 -6.42 7.92 1.81
C ASN A 87 -7.61 8.89 1.87
N SER A 88 -7.40 10.13 1.42
CA SER A 88 -8.43 11.18 1.38
C SER A 88 -9.56 10.91 0.37
N ASP A 89 -9.39 9.94 -0.53
CA ASP A 89 -10.34 9.53 -1.57
C ASP A 89 -11.01 8.18 -1.29
N VAL A 90 -11.14 7.84 -0.01
CA VAL A 90 -11.84 6.63 0.47
C VAL A 90 -13.17 7.00 1.11
N GLU A 91 -14.25 6.37 0.66
CA GLU A 91 -15.56 6.33 1.32
C GLU A 91 -15.59 5.12 2.24
N VAL A 92 -15.90 5.31 3.52
CA VAL A 92 -16.02 4.20 4.49
C VAL A 92 -17.49 3.78 4.65
N SER A 93 -17.72 2.48 4.89
CA SER A 93 -19.06 1.96 5.16
C SER A 93 -19.43 2.12 6.64
N HIS A 94 -20.71 1.96 6.96
CA HIS A 94 -21.18 1.93 8.36
C HIS A 94 -20.53 0.74 9.10
N HIS A 95 -20.02 0.99 10.32
CA HIS A 95 -19.31 -0.02 11.14
C HIS A 95 -18.02 -0.61 10.52
N TRP A 96 -17.41 0.04 9.54
CA TRP A 96 -16.21 -0.45 8.88
C TRP A 96 -15.01 -0.69 9.83
N LEU A 97 -14.90 0.14 10.87
CA LEU A 97 -13.75 0.13 11.78
C LEU A 97 -13.85 -0.97 12.86
N THR A 98 -15.06 -1.26 13.33
CA THR A 98 -15.31 -2.21 14.43
C THR A 98 -14.73 -3.61 14.16
N PRO A 99 -14.97 -4.27 12.99
CA PRO A 99 -14.39 -5.58 12.71
C PRO A 99 -12.87 -5.59 12.71
N LEU A 100 -12.23 -4.48 12.28
CA LEU A 100 -10.78 -4.37 12.29
C LEU A 100 -10.23 -4.30 13.71
N ILE A 101 -10.84 -3.48 14.58
CA ILE A 101 -10.45 -3.34 15.99
C ILE A 101 -10.62 -4.69 16.72
N GLU A 102 -11.80 -5.29 16.63
CA GLU A 102 -12.11 -6.56 17.29
C GLU A 102 -11.14 -7.67 16.86
N PHE A 103 -10.85 -7.75 15.55
CA PHE A 103 -9.91 -8.72 15.04
C PHE A 103 -8.49 -8.48 15.56
N MET A 104 -8.01 -7.24 15.54
CA MET A 104 -6.67 -6.89 16.01
C MET A 104 -6.55 -7.13 17.53
N ASP A 105 -7.56 -6.79 18.33
CA ASP A 105 -7.55 -7.02 19.78
C ASP A 105 -7.53 -8.53 20.12
N ALA A 106 -8.25 -9.35 19.36
CA ALA A 106 -8.29 -10.79 19.55
C ALA A 106 -7.01 -11.52 19.07
N HIS A 107 -6.20 -10.88 18.21
CA HIS A 107 -5.05 -11.51 17.55
C HIS A 107 -3.74 -10.73 17.76
N PRO A 108 -3.07 -10.81 18.93
CA PRO A 108 -1.85 -10.06 19.24
C PRO A 108 -0.68 -10.30 18.27
N GLN A 109 -0.66 -11.46 17.58
CA GLN A 109 0.38 -11.81 16.58
C GLN A 109 0.19 -11.07 15.24
N VAL A 110 -0.96 -10.42 15.03
CA VAL A 110 -1.25 -9.66 13.80
C VAL A 110 -0.75 -8.24 13.97
N ALA A 111 0.16 -7.81 13.08
CA ALA A 111 0.69 -6.45 13.06
C ALA A 111 -0.21 -5.47 12.34
N ALA A 112 -0.81 -5.90 11.24
CA ALA A 112 -1.66 -5.04 10.42
C ALA A 112 -2.82 -5.80 9.78
N CYS A 113 -3.88 -5.08 9.44
CA CYS A 113 -4.98 -5.60 8.63
C CYS A 113 -5.52 -4.52 7.69
N GLN A 114 -6.26 -4.96 6.69
CA GLN A 114 -7.01 -4.10 5.78
C GLN A 114 -8.46 -4.58 5.66
N PRO A 115 -9.41 -3.69 5.34
CA PRO A 115 -10.76 -4.08 4.91
C PRO A 115 -10.74 -4.69 3.51
N LYS A 116 -11.88 -5.16 3.03
CA LYS A 116 -12.15 -5.37 1.60
C LYS A 116 -12.29 -4.00 0.94
N LEU A 117 -11.55 -3.77 -0.15
CA LEU A 117 -11.63 -2.53 -0.93
C LEU A 117 -12.39 -2.77 -2.22
N LEU A 118 -13.45 -2.01 -2.42
CA LEU A 118 -14.27 -1.99 -3.63
C LEU A 118 -14.06 -0.67 -4.38
N ALA A 119 -14.37 -0.66 -5.67
CA ALA A 119 -14.27 0.55 -6.48
C ALA A 119 -15.43 1.51 -6.17
N GLU A 120 -15.14 2.79 -5.93
CA GLU A 120 -16.17 3.77 -5.58
C GLU A 120 -17.17 3.98 -6.73
N TYR A 121 -16.70 3.93 -7.97
CA TYR A 121 -17.51 4.12 -9.18
C TYR A 121 -18.33 2.89 -9.59
N ASP A 122 -17.97 1.69 -9.11
CA ASP A 122 -18.69 0.44 -9.31
C ASP A 122 -18.49 -0.46 -8.09
N LYS A 123 -19.40 -0.33 -7.13
CA LYS A 123 -19.29 -0.98 -5.79
C LYS A 123 -19.40 -2.51 -5.84
N ASP A 124 -19.69 -3.10 -7.00
CA ASP A 124 -19.65 -4.54 -7.21
C ASP A 124 -18.29 -5.04 -7.76
N MET A 125 -17.35 -4.14 -8.01
CA MET A 125 -16.01 -4.47 -8.49
C MET A 125 -14.98 -4.28 -7.39
N PHE A 126 -14.00 -5.19 -7.31
CA PHE A 126 -12.85 -4.95 -6.44
C PHE A 126 -12.09 -3.70 -6.86
N GLU A 127 -11.44 -3.06 -5.90
CA GLU A 127 -10.58 -1.91 -6.17
C GLU A 127 -9.21 -2.39 -6.70
N TYR A 128 -8.59 -1.60 -7.57
CA TYR A 128 -7.37 -1.96 -8.30
C TYR A 128 -6.14 -2.12 -7.37
N ALA A 129 -5.97 -1.24 -6.37
CA ALA A 129 -4.72 -1.13 -5.62
C ALA A 129 -4.64 -2.02 -4.36
N GLY A 130 -5.75 -2.57 -3.88
CA GLY A 130 -5.78 -3.34 -2.64
C GLY A 130 -6.73 -4.53 -2.68
N ALA A 131 -7.84 -4.39 -3.39
CA ALA A 131 -8.87 -5.42 -3.51
C ALA A 131 -9.13 -6.15 -2.17
N CYS A 132 -8.97 -7.46 -2.12
CA CYS A 132 -9.15 -8.27 -0.92
C CYS A 132 -7.82 -8.84 -0.38
N GLY A 133 -6.75 -8.01 -0.39
CA GLY A 133 -5.43 -8.32 0.17
C GLY A 133 -4.36 -8.68 -0.86
N GLY A 134 -3.15 -8.33 -0.55
CA GLY A 134 -2.00 -8.37 -1.45
C GLY A 134 -1.08 -9.58 -1.29
N TYR A 135 -0.51 -10.01 -2.40
CA TYR A 135 0.44 -11.10 -2.57
C TYR A 135 1.62 -10.66 -3.42
N LEU A 136 2.70 -11.43 -3.40
CA LEU A 136 3.80 -11.34 -4.37
C LEU A 136 3.98 -12.68 -5.08
N ASP A 137 4.47 -12.64 -6.32
CA ASP A 137 5.04 -13.81 -6.94
C ASP A 137 6.54 -13.96 -6.56
N LYS A 138 7.16 -15.09 -6.89
CA LYS A 138 8.60 -15.35 -6.61
C LYS A 138 9.56 -14.37 -7.28
N LEU A 139 9.09 -13.50 -8.16
CA LEU A 139 9.88 -12.46 -8.81
C LEU A 139 9.58 -11.07 -8.21
N GLY A 140 8.70 -11.01 -7.21
CA GLY A 140 8.32 -9.80 -6.50
C GLY A 140 7.35 -8.89 -7.26
N TYR A 141 6.57 -9.44 -8.19
CA TYR A 141 5.47 -8.70 -8.80
C TYR A 141 4.25 -8.72 -7.90
N PRO A 142 3.70 -7.55 -7.49
CA PRO A 142 2.54 -7.48 -6.63
C PRO A 142 1.24 -7.74 -7.40
N PHE A 143 0.35 -8.48 -6.76
CA PHE A 143 -1.02 -8.71 -7.20
C PHE A 143 -1.93 -8.89 -5.99
N CYS A 144 -3.24 -8.89 -6.19
CA CYS A 144 -4.21 -8.97 -5.11
C CYS A 144 -5.20 -10.09 -5.33
N ARG A 145 -5.77 -10.57 -4.26
CA ARG A 145 -6.97 -11.39 -4.27
C ARG A 145 -8.14 -10.51 -4.74
N GLY A 146 -8.58 -10.71 -5.97
CA GLY A 146 -9.54 -9.86 -6.71
C GLY A 146 -8.94 -9.03 -7.85
N ARG A 147 -7.57 -9.03 -8.03
CA ARG A 147 -6.95 -8.31 -9.14
C ARG A 147 -5.59 -8.89 -9.53
N ILE A 148 -5.43 -9.22 -10.82
CA ILE A 148 -4.13 -9.56 -11.42
C ILE A 148 -3.87 -8.64 -12.62
N PHE A 149 -2.84 -7.82 -12.58
CA PHE A 149 -2.53 -6.77 -13.55
C PHE A 149 -3.76 -5.88 -13.82
N ASP A 150 -4.21 -5.80 -15.08
CA ASP A 150 -5.37 -5.00 -15.48
C ASP A 150 -6.72 -5.72 -15.33
N THR A 151 -6.71 -7.00 -14.98
CA THR A 151 -7.94 -7.75 -14.74
C THR A 151 -8.36 -7.58 -13.28
N VAL A 152 -9.48 -6.88 -13.10
CA VAL A 152 -10.16 -6.71 -11.81
C VAL A 152 -11.38 -7.63 -11.80
N GLU A 153 -11.61 -8.32 -10.70
CA GLU A 153 -12.74 -9.23 -10.54
C GLU A 153 -13.96 -8.48 -10.02
N ARG A 154 -15.16 -9.01 -10.37
CA ARG A 154 -16.40 -8.62 -9.71
C ARG A 154 -16.45 -9.30 -8.34
N ASP A 155 -16.91 -8.58 -7.32
CA ASP A 155 -17.19 -9.17 -6.02
C ASP A 155 -18.51 -9.94 -6.05
N ASN A 156 -18.43 -11.24 -5.87
CA ASN A 156 -19.55 -12.16 -5.74
C ASN A 156 -19.51 -12.92 -4.41
N GLY A 157 -18.84 -12.36 -3.41
CA GLY A 157 -18.61 -13.00 -2.11
C GLY A 157 -17.52 -14.08 -2.13
N GLN A 158 -16.79 -14.25 -3.24
CA GLN A 158 -15.78 -15.32 -3.38
C GLN A 158 -14.61 -15.18 -2.42
N TYR A 159 -14.42 -14.00 -1.81
CA TYR A 159 -13.36 -13.71 -0.85
C TYR A 159 -13.88 -13.19 0.50
N ASP A 160 -15.13 -13.45 0.86
CA ASP A 160 -15.77 -13.03 2.12
C ASP A 160 -15.36 -13.93 3.29
N TYR A 161 -14.04 -14.11 3.48
CA TYR A 161 -13.46 -14.78 4.61
C TYR A 161 -12.12 -14.14 4.98
N GLN A 162 -11.85 -14.06 6.28
CA GLN A 162 -10.60 -13.55 6.82
C GLN A 162 -9.43 -14.35 6.27
N GLN A 163 -8.45 -13.67 5.72
CA GLN A 163 -7.32 -14.32 5.05
C GLN A 163 -6.00 -13.66 5.43
N GLU A 164 -5.02 -14.48 5.78
CA GLU A 164 -3.65 -14.03 5.92
C GLU A 164 -3.08 -13.63 4.56
N ILE A 165 -2.52 -12.42 4.48
CA ILE A 165 -2.00 -11.79 3.25
C ILE A 165 -0.54 -11.38 3.45
N LEU A 166 0.16 -11.04 2.37
CA LEU A 166 1.51 -10.51 2.48
C LEU A 166 1.50 -9.03 2.82
N TRP A 167 0.67 -8.24 2.14
CA TRP A 167 0.64 -6.80 2.30
C TRP A 167 -0.78 -6.25 2.30
N ALA A 168 -0.98 -5.25 3.13
CA ALA A 168 -2.16 -4.41 3.19
C ALA A 168 -1.91 -3.13 2.39
N THR A 169 -2.94 -2.62 1.73
CA THR A 169 -2.84 -1.40 0.90
C THR A 169 -2.73 -0.14 1.75
N GLY A 170 -1.89 0.80 1.31
CA GLY A 170 -1.82 2.14 1.92
C GLY A 170 -3.08 2.99 1.77
N ALA A 171 -4.06 2.55 0.95
CA ALA A 171 -5.33 3.25 0.83
C ALA A 171 -6.19 3.12 2.11
N CYS A 172 -6.14 1.95 2.79
CA CYS A 172 -6.75 1.73 4.09
C CYS A 172 -6.04 0.58 4.81
N MET A 173 -5.16 0.91 5.75
CA MET A 173 -4.39 -0.07 6.53
C MET A 173 -4.46 0.28 8.01
N MET A 174 -4.99 -0.64 8.82
CA MET A 174 -4.86 -0.57 10.28
C MET A 174 -3.60 -1.32 10.71
N ILE A 175 -2.77 -0.69 11.53
CA ILE A 175 -1.48 -1.24 12.00
C ILE A 175 -1.25 -0.91 13.46
N ARG A 176 -0.67 -1.85 14.23
CA ARG A 176 -0.19 -1.57 15.59
C ARG A 176 0.92 -0.53 15.54
N SER A 177 0.81 0.49 16.36
CA SER A 177 1.84 1.55 16.43
C SER A 177 3.20 1.00 16.82
N GLU A 178 3.25 0.07 17.77
CA GLU A 178 4.50 -0.59 18.17
C GLU A 178 5.15 -1.35 17.00
N ASP A 179 4.37 -2.14 16.25
CA ASP A 179 4.89 -2.88 15.09
C ASP A 179 5.35 -1.96 13.96
N TYR A 180 4.62 -0.85 13.72
CA TYR A 180 5.00 0.17 12.75
C TYR A 180 6.41 0.72 13.05
N TRP A 181 6.64 1.13 14.30
CA TRP A 181 7.92 1.71 14.69
C TRP A 181 9.03 0.67 14.85
N ASN A 182 8.75 -0.52 15.34
CA ASN A 182 9.71 -1.63 15.45
C ASN A 182 10.22 -2.07 14.07
N ALA A 183 9.37 -2.02 13.06
CA ALA A 183 9.77 -2.27 11.67
C ALA A 183 10.47 -1.06 11.02
N GLY A 184 10.56 0.10 11.70
CA GLY A 184 11.20 1.33 11.21
C GLY A 184 10.30 2.23 10.37
N GLY A 185 8.98 2.06 10.42
CA GLY A 185 8.00 2.84 9.66
C GLY A 185 8.04 2.59 8.14
N LEU A 186 7.42 3.47 7.38
CA LEU A 186 7.56 3.49 5.92
C LEU A 186 8.94 4.00 5.51
N ASP A 187 9.52 3.49 4.43
CA ASP A 187 10.80 4.01 3.95
C ASP A 187 10.60 5.32 3.18
N GLY A 188 10.85 6.45 3.84
CA GLY A 188 10.62 7.80 3.29
C GLY A 188 11.31 8.07 1.94
N ARG A 189 12.41 7.34 1.63
CA ARG A 189 13.12 7.46 0.35
C ARG A 189 12.30 6.97 -0.84
N PHE A 190 11.25 6.16 -0.60
CA PHE A 190 10.37 5.69 -1.68
C PHE A 190 9.51 6.82 -2.23
N PHE A 191 9.20 7.81 -1.44
CA PHE A 191 8.30 8.93 -1.75
C PHE A 191 6.83 8.46 -1.88
N ALA A 192 6.54 7.56 -2.83
CA ALA A 192 5.24 6.91 -3.02
C ALA A 192 5.41 5.62 -3.84
N HIS A 193 4.50 4.66 -3.66
CA HIS A 193 4.39 3.32 -4.26
C HIS A 193 5.43 2.31 -3.75
N ASN A 194 4.93 1.16 -3.35
CA ASN A 194 5.62 0.00 -2.75
C ASN A 194 6.16 0.22 -1.31
N GLU A 195 6.01 1.38 -0.70
CA GLU A 195 6.42 1.64 0.68
C GLU A 195 5.62 0.80 1.68
N GLU A 196 4.32 0.65 1.45
CA GLU A 196 3.42 -0.19 2.24
C GLU A 196 3.75 -1.68 2.06
N ILE A 197 4.07 -2.09 0.84
CA ILE A 197 4.47 -3.48 0.55
C ILE A 197 5.80 -3.80 1.22
N ASP A 198 6.76 -2.87 1.17
CA ASP A 198 8.05 -2.99 1.84
C ASP A 198 7.91 -3.11 3.36
N LEU A 199 7.08 -2.25 3.99
CA LEU A 199 6.78 -2.31 5.41
C LEU A 199 6.16 -3.66 5.79
N CYS A 200 5.12 -4.06 5.06
CA CYS A 200 4.43 -5.32 5.28
C CYS A 200 5.37 -6.52 5.13
N TRP A 201 6.26 -6.52 4.13
CA TRP A 201 7.23 -7.60 3.95
C TRP A 201 8.23 -7.65 5.10
N ARG A 202 8.73 -6.51 5.58
CA ARG A 202 9.59 -6.45 6.78
C ARG A 202 8.89 -7.05 8.01
N LEU A 203 7.64 -6.68 8.26
CA LEU A 203 6.84 -7.25 9.35
C LEU A 203 6.69 -8.78 9.22
N ARG A 204 6.40 -9.27 8.00
CA ARG A 204 6.33 -10.72 7.73
C ARG A 204 7.65 -11.43 8.02
N LEU A 205 8.79 -10.84 7.64
CA LEU A 205 10.11 -11.38 7.94
C LEU A 205 10.41 -11.42 9.45
N MET A 206 9.83 -10.52 10.23
CA MET A 206 9.89 -10.50 11.69
C MET A 206 8.91 -11.50 12.35
N GLY A 207 8.21 -12.33 11.56
CA GLY A 207 7.24 -13.32 12.05
C GLY A 207 5.86 -12.74 12.38
N ARG A 208 5.61 -11.46 12.08
CA ARG A 208 4.30 -10.85 12.28
C ARG A 208 3.34 -11.24 11.17
N LYS A 209 2.04 -11.23 11.45
CA LYS A 209 1.00 -11.58 10.49
C LYS A 209 0.26 -10.35 9.99
N ILE A 210 -0.30 -10.44 8.79
CA ILE A 210 -1.12 -9.40 8.16
C ILE A 210 -2.37 -10.06 7.59
N TYR A 211 -3.53 -9.42 7.75
CA TYR A 211 -4.82 -10.01 7.35
C TYR A 211 -5.66 -9.05 6.51
N CYS A 212 -6.50 -9.63 5.67
CA CYS A 212 -7.66 -8.95 5.09
C CYS A 212 -8.91 -9.40 5.85
N ILE A 213 -9.72 -8.43 6.27
CA ILE A 213 -10.94 -8.61 7.08
C ILE A 213 -12.13 -8.14 6.24
N PRO A 214 -12.77 -9.03 5.48
CA PRO A 214 -13.81 -8.63 4.51
C PRO A 214 -15.14 -8.24 5.15
N GLU A 215 -15.34 -8.49 6.44
CA GLU A 215 -16.47 -7.96 7.23
C GLU A 215 -16.43 -6.43 7.33
N SER A 216 -15.28 -5.85 7.09
CA SER A 216 -15.07 -4.41 6.89
C SER A 216 -14.94 -4.10 5.41
N GLU A 217 -15.72 -3.14 4.91
CA GLU A 217 -15.72 -2.72 3.51
C GLU A 217 -15.51 -1.21 3.40
N VAL A 218 -14.67 -0.82 2.43
CA VAL A 218 -14.47 0.58 2.05
C VAL A 218 -14.42 0.72 0.53
N TYR A 219 -14.73 1.92 0.04
CA TYR A 219 -14.79 2.22 -1.39
C TYR A 219 -13.74 3.26 -1.75
N HIS A 220 -12.91 2.97 -2.74
CA HIS A 220 -11.79 3.82 -3.11
C HIS A 220 -11.86 4.21 -4.59
N ILE A 221 -11.62 5.48 -4.90
CA ILE A 221 -11.60 5.95 -6.30
C ILE A 221 -10.42 5.32 -7.07
N GLY A 222 -9.27 5.28 -6.45
CA GLY A 222 -8.03 4.80 -7.07
C GLY A 222 -7.47 5.75 -8.14
N GLY A 223 -6.22 6.11 -8.01
CA GLY A 223 -5.52 6.96 -8.99
C GLY A 223 -5.80 8.47 -8.89
N GLY A 224 -6.41 8.92 -7.80
CA GLY A 224 -6.72 10.35 -7.58
C GLY A 224 -5.48 11.25 -7.58
N THR A 225 -4.35 10.77 -7.05
CA THR A 225 -3.12 11.57 -6.93
C THR A 225 -2.22 11.47 -8.16
N LEU A 226 -2.07 10.28 -8.76
CA LEU A 226 -1.25 10.06 -9.96
C LEU A 226 -2.01 9.19 -10.97
N PRO A 227 -2.46 9.77 -12.10
CA PRO A 227 -3.14 9.03 -13.16
C PRO A 227 -2.31 7.86 -13.70
N LYS A 228 -2.98 6.79 -14.16
CA LYS A 228 -2.32 5.59 -14.72
C LYS A 228 -1.32 5.91 -15.85
N SER A 229 -1.55 6.97 -16.62
CA SER A 229 -0.71 7.39 -17.76
C SER A 229 0.51 8.25 -17.38
N ASN A 230 0.77 8.50 -16.09
CA ASN A 230 1.89 9.33 -15.66
C ASN A 230 3.21 8.53 -15.62
N PRO A 231 4.22 8.87 -16.45
CA PRO A 231 5.52 8.18 -16.47
C PRO A 231 6.25 8.20 -15.12
N MET A 232 5.97 9.18 -14.25
CA MET A 232 6.51 9.22 -12.89
C MET A 232 6.01 8.04 -12.06
N LYS A 233 4.74 7.66 -12.20
CA LYS A 233 4.18 6.48 -11.54
C LYS A 233 4.91 5.20 -11.96
N THR A 234 5.13 5.02 -13.26
CA THR A 234 5.92 3.90 -13.81
C THR A 234 7.35 3.92 -13.27
N TYR A 235 8.01 5.08 -13.26
CA TYR A 235 9.35 5.24 -12.70
C TYR A 235 9.42 4.81 -11.22
N LEU A 236 8.53 5.33 -10.38
CA LEU A 236 8.49 5.02 -8.95
C LEU A 236 8.22 3.52 -8.74
N ASN A 237 7.23 2.94 -9.42
CA ASN A 237 6.91 1.54 -9.29
C ASN A 237 8.10 0.63 -9.61
N PHE A 238 8.82 0.84 -10.72
CA PHE A 238 9.97 0.02 -11.06
C PHE A 238 11.17 0.23 -10.13
N ARG A 239 11.51 1.49 -9.80
CA ARG A 239 12.63 1.82 -8.92
C ARG A 239 12.38 1.26 -7.51
N ASN A 240 11.24 1.53 -6.94
CA ASN A 240 10.91 1.17 -5.57
C ASN A 240 10.72 -0.34 -5.43
N ASN A 241 10.08 -1.01 -6.39
CA ASN A 241 9.94 -2.46 -6.38
C ASN A 241 11.33 -3.16 -6.40
N LEU A 242 12.26 -2.70 -7.25
CA LEU A 242 13.64 -3.23 -7.25
C LEU A 242 14.35 -2.98 -5.93
N THR A 243 14.13 -1.82 -5.30
CA THR A 243 14.70 -1.49 -3.98
C THR A 243 14.11 -2.36 -2.88
N MET A 244 12.78 -2.55 -2.89
CA MET A 244 12.09 -3.47 -1.98
C MET A 244 12.64 -4.90 -2.10
N LEU A 245 12.83 -5.40 -3.31
CA LEU A 245 13.45 -6.72 -3.56
C LEU A 245 14.87 -6.78 -2.99
N TYR A 246 15.67 -5.74 -3.22
CA TYR A 246 17.04 -5.65 -2.72
C TYR A 246 17.08 -5.70 -1.19
N LYS A 247 16.19 -4.99 -0.51
CA LYS A 247 16.10 -4.97 0.95
C LYS A 247 15.65 -6.30 1.54
N ASN A 248 14.61 -6.91 0.98
CA ASN A 248 13.85 -7.97 1.63
C ASN A 248 14.19 -9.41 1.19
N LEU A 249 14.67 -9.63 -0.04
CA LEU A 249 15.06 -10.98 -0.49
C LEU A 249 16.24 -11.52 0.30
N SER A 250 16.24 -12.83 0.55
CA SER A 250 17.40 -13.53 1.13
C SER A 250 18.61 -13.46 0.20
N ASP A 251 19.83 -13.64 0.73
CA ASP A 251 21.06 -13.65 -0.06
C ASP A 251 21.05 -14.77 -1.11
N ARG A 252 20.39 -15.88 -0.78
CA ARG A 252 20.22 -17.03 -1.66
C ARG A 252 19.41 -16.69 -2.92
N GLU A 253 18.35 -15.89 -2.76
CA GLU A 253 17.39 -15.57 -3.82
C GLU A 253 17.78 -14.34 -4.64
N LEU A 254 18.38 -13.34 -3.97
CA LEU A 254 18.61 -11.99 -4.51
C LEU A 254 19.26 -12.02 -5.90
N LYS A 255 20.39 -12.70 -6.04
CA LYS A 255 21.15 -12.74 -7.31
C LYS A 255 20.33 -13.33 -8.45
N THR A 256 19.56 -14.37 -8.18
CA THR A 256 18.74 -15.07 -9.19
C THR A 256 17.54 -14.25 -9.59
N VAL A 257 16.82 -13.68 -8.63
CA VAL A 257 15.64 -12.84 -8.88
C VAL A 257 16.05 -11.58 -9.63
N MET A 258 17.10 -10.89 -9.19
CA MET A 258 17.55 -9.63 -9.82
C MET A 258 18.03 -9.81 -11.27
N ARG A 259 18.63 -10.98 -11.62
CA ARG A 259 18.97 -11.31 -13.02
C ARG A 259 17.74 -11.53 -13.88
N LYS A 260 16.73 -12.27 -13.36
CA LYS A 260 15.47 -12.47 -14.08
C LYS A 260 14.71 -11.16 -14.25
N ARG A 261 14.66 -10.32 -13.22
CA ARG A 261 14.06 -8.99 -13.27
C ARG A 261 14.77 -8.06 -14.26
N TRP A 262 16.11 -8.17 -14.36
CA TRP A 262 16.84 -7.41 -15.38
C TRP A 262 16.28 -7.66 -16.78
N PHE A 263 16.10 -8.92 -17.16
CA PHE A 263 15.54 -9.29 -18.45
C PHE A 263 14.06 -8.87 -18.61
N LEU A 264 13.23 -9.19 -17.61
CA LEU A 264 11.79 -8.94 -17.66
C LEU A 264 11.45 -7.45 -17.66
N ASP A 265 12.17 -6.62 -16.92
CA ASP A 265 11.91 -5.19 -16.87
C ASP A 265 12.24 -4.52 -18.21
N TYR A 266 13.30 -4.95 -18.90
CA TYR A 266 13.58 -4.43 -20.24
C TYR A 266 12.60 -4.99 -21.28
N LEU A 267 12.14 -6.22 -21.14
CA LEU A 267 11.05 -6.75 -21.96
C LEU A 267 9.78 -5.89 -21.79
N ALA A 268 9.43 -5.54 -20.55
CA ALA A 268 8.32 -4.64 -20.29
C ALA A 268 8.53 -3.25 -20.92
N ALA A 269 9.76 -2.69 -20.87
CA ALA A 269 10.07 -1.42 -21.53
C ALA A 269 9.85 -1.49 -23.04
N PHE A 270 10.28 -2.56 -23.69
CA PHE A 270 10.04 -2.76 -25.13
C PHE A 270 8.57 -3.00 -25.44
N GLN A 271 7.85 -3.73 -24.59
CA GLN A 271 6.41 -3.92 -24.73
C GLN A 271 5.67 -2.58 -24.69
N THR A 272 5.97 -1.71 -23.72
CA THR A 272 5.34 -0.37 -23.64
C THR A 272 5.62 0.47 -24.87
N LEU A 273 6.83 0.36 -25.45
CA LEU A 273 7.19 1.10 -26.66
C LEU A 273 6.47 0.56 -27.90
N ILE A 274 6.47 -0.77 -28.11
CA ILE A 274 6.02 -1.39 -29.36
C ILE A 274 4.49 -1.56 -29.36
N LEU A 275 3.93 -2.14 -28.30
CA LEU A 275 2.51 -2.46 -28.24
C LEU A 275 1.66 -1.27 -27.80
N ASN A 276 2.12 -0.53 -26.79
CA ASN A 276 1.35 0.57 -26.22
C ASN A 276 1.72 1.94 -26.86
N ARG A 277 2.76 1.98 -27.71
CA ARG A 277 3.30 3.21 -28.31
C ARG A 277 3.61 4.30 -27.26
N ASN A 278 3.98 3.89 -26.05
CA ASN A 278 4.22 4.77 -24.91
C ASN A 278 5.73 4.92 -24.65
N LEU A 279 6.33 5.91 -25.32
CA LEU A 279 7.75 6.26 -25.15
C LEU A 279 8.04 6.79 -23.72
N GLY A 280 7.06 7.42 -23.07
CA GLY A 280 7.19 7.97 -21.72
C GLY A 280 7.47 6.88 -20.71
N ASP A 281 6.65 5.84 -20.67
CA ASP A 281 6.83 4.69 -19.77
C ASP A 281 8.07 3.87 -20.11
N CYS A 282 8.36 3.68 -21.40
CA CYS A 282 9.59 3.03 -21.80
C CYS A 282 10.82 3.73 -21.20
N LYS A 283 10.95 5.06 -21.38
CA LYS A 283 12.03 5.88 -20.80
C LYS A 283 12.02 5.82 -19.26
N ALA A 284 10.85 5.81 -18.64
CA ALA A 284 10.67 5.75 -17.19
C ALA A 284 11.27 4.45 -16.61
N ILE A 285 11.04 3.30 -17.27
CA ILE A 285 11.61 2.01 -16.84
C ILE A 285 13.13 2.02 -16.91
N PHE A 286 13.72 2.49 -18.02
CA PHE A 286 15.18 2.62 -18.12
C PHE A 286 15.76 3.54 -17.04
N LYS A 287 15.11 4.71 -16.80
CA LYS A 287 15.50 5.67 -15.78
C LYS A 287 15.39 5.06 -14.38
N ALA A 288 14.33 4.31 -14.11
CA ALA A 288 14.12 3.63 -12.83
C ALA A 288 15.22 2.62 -12.52
N ARG A 289 15.60 1.79 -13.51
CA ARG A 289 16.68 0.82 -13.34
C ARG A 289 18.04 1.49 -13.13
N LYS A 290 18.32 2.58 -13.86
CA LYS A 290 19.55 3.37 -13.66
C LYS A 290 19.58 3.98 -12.27
N ALA A 291 18.47 4.57 -11.81
CA ALA A 291 18.37 5.16 -10.49
C ALA A 291 18.53 4.10 -9.38
N PHE A 292 17.89 2.92 -9.51
CA PHE A 292 18.10 1.82 -8.60
C PHE A 292 19.58 1.41 -8.49
N GLN A 293 20.28 1.26 -9.61
CA GLN A 293 21.71 0.92 -9.57
C GLN A 293 22.57 2.00 -8.89
N ALA A 294 22.20 3.26 -9.02
CA ALA A 294 22.93 4.38 -8.41
C ALA A 294 22.76 4.45 -6.90
N TRP A 295 21.55 4.12 -6.38
CA TRP A 295 21.24 4.32 -4.97
C TRP A 295 21.12 3.04 -4.14
N LYS A 296 21.15 1.85 -4.74
CA LYS A 296 20.91 0.59 -4.00
C LYS A 296 21.80 0.38 -2.78
N HIS A 297 23.05 0.88 -2.83
CA HIS A 297 24.00 0.76 -1.71
C HIS A 297 23.67 1.67 -0.52
N ASP A 298 22.81 2.68 -0.70
CA ASP A 298 22.29 3.49 0.41
C ASP A 298 21.37 2.66 1.33
N PHE A 299 20.95 1.48 0.87
CA PHE A 299 20.10 0.53 1.60
C PHE A 299 20.85 -0.67 2.19
N ASP A 300 22.18 -0.73 2.09
CA ASP A 300 22.97 -1.86 2.58
C ASP A 300 22.81 -2.09 4.08
N GLN A 301 22.75 -1.02 4.87
CA GLN A 301 22.56 -1.09 6.31
C GLN A 301 21.12 -1.55 6.65
N ASP A 302 20.11 -1.08 5.92
CA ASP A 302 18.72 -1.51 6.12
C ASP A 302 18.58 -2.98 5.77
N ARG A 303 19.14 -3.41 4.62
CA ARG A 303 19.18 -4.82 4.24
C ARG A 303 19.82 -5.67 5.34
N LYS A 304 20.97 -5.25 5.86
CA LYS A 304 21.65 -5.98 6.93
C LYS A 304 20.74 -6.16 8.14
N LYS A 305 20.12 -5.10 8.63
CA LYS A 305 19.18 -5.13 9.77
C LYS A 305 17.98 -6.07 9.47
N ILE A 306 17.39 -5.97 8.27
CA ILE A 306 16.27 -6.82 7.86
C ILE A 306 16.68 -8.30 7.83
N GLN A 307 17.86 -8.65 7.30
CA GLN A 307 18.32 -10.03 7.28
C GLN A 307 18.66 -10.55 8.70
N GLU A 308 19.18 -9.70 9.58
CA GLU A 308 19.47 -10.05 10.99
C GLU A 308 18.18 -10.24 11.81
N SER A 309 17.12 -9.48 11.53
CA SER A 309 15.82 -9.60 12.20
C SER A 309 14.90 -10.67 11.61
N ARG A 310 15.31 -11.32 10.53
CA ARG A 310 14.51 -12.33 9.85
C ARG A 310 14.39 -13.58 10.73
N VAL A 311 13.17 -13.91 11.13
CA VAL A 311 12.79 -15.15 11.83
C VAL A 311 11.95 -16.08 10.95
N GLU A 312 11.27 -15.51 9.93
CA GLU A 312 10.44 -16.27 9.00
C GLU A 312 11.16 -16.42 7.64
N GLU A 313 11.44 -17.67 7.24
CA GLU A 313 12.10 -17.96 5.96
C GLU A 313 11.11 -18.23 4.84
N ASN A 314 9.96 -18.81 5.17
CA ASN A 314 8.95 -19.19 4.21
C ASN A 314 7.65 -18.44 4.45
N ILE A 315 7.35 -17.49 3.58
CA ILE A 315 6.11 -16.70 3.61
C ILE A 315 5.18 -17.25 2.53
N PRO A 316 4.12 -18.01 2.89
CA PRO A 316 3.24 -18.65 1.90
C PRO A 316 2.56 -17.69 0.92
N GLN A 317 2.44 -16.41 1.30
CA GLN A 317 1.84 -15.36 0.48
C GLN A 317 2.80 -14.79 -0.59
N ILE A 318 4.04 -15.28 -0.64
CA ILE A 318 4.95 -15.15 -1.79
C ILE A 318 4.81 -16.44 -2.60
N LEU A 319 4.00 -16.40 -3.66
CA LEU A 319 3.68 -17.61 -4.42
C LEU A 319 4.88 -18.10 -5.25
N ASP A 320 5.19 -19.39 -5.17
CA ASP A 320 6.24 -20.02 -6.00
C ASP A 320 5.78 -20.20 -7.46
N CYS A 321 5.32 -19.13 -8.07
CA CYS A 321 4.98 -19.08 -9.50
C CYS A 321 5.51 -17.78 -10.10
N SER A 322 5.46 -17.62 -11.41
CA SER A 322 5.58 -16.35 -12.09
C SER A 322 4.19 -15.87 -12.49
N ILE A 323 3.72 -14.78 -11.89
CA ILE A 323 2.39 -14.22 -12.21
C ILE A 323 2.32 -13.77 -13.68
N LEU A 324 3.43 -13.29 -14.25
CA LEU A 324 3.54 -12.97 -15.68
C LEU A 324 3.24 -14.21 -16.54
N TRP A 325 3.84 -15.36 -16.21
CA TRP A 325 3.63 -16.60 -16.94
C TRP A 325 2.19 -17.10 -16.79
N GLN A 326 1.65 -17.10 -15.57
CA GLN A 326 0.28 -17.52 -15.30
C GLN A 326 -0.71 -16.66 -16.10
N TYR A 327 -0.51 -15.34 -16.08
CA TYR A 327 -1.44 -14.39 -16.70
C TYR A 327 -1.33 -14.35 -18.23
N TYR A 328 -0.11 -14.19 -18.79
CA TYR A 328 0.06 -13.96 -20.23
C TYR A 328 0.19 -15.25 -21.06
N VAL A 329 0.71 -16.32 -20.46
CA VAL A 329 0.95 -17.60 -21.19
C VAL A 329 -0.11 -18.64 -20.89
N ARG A 330 -0.46 -18.81 -19.59
CA ARG A 330 -1.48 -19.80 -19.20
C ARG A 330 -2.91 -19.25 -19.21
N GLY A 331 -3.12 -17.97 -19.43
CA GLY A 331 -4.42 -17.34 -19.49
C GLY A 331 -5.17 -17.27 -18.16
N LYS A 332 -4.47 -17.50 -17.02
CA LYS A 332 -5.07 -17.38 -15.69
C LYS A 332 -5.20 -15.90 -15.31
N LYS A 333 -6.42 -15.42 -15.36
CA LYS A 333 -6.74 -13.99 -15.17
C LYS A 333 -7.24 -13.66 -13.77
N PHE A 334 -7.72 -14.66 -13.03
CA PHE A 334 -8.35 -14.50 -11.73
C PHE A 334 -7.49 -15.16 -10.64
N PHE A 335 -7.52 -14.58 -9.45
CA PHE A 335 -6.75 -15.11 -8.31
C PHE A 335 -7.14 -16.55 -7.98
N SER A 336 -8.43 -16.88 -8.05
CA SER A 336 -8.96 -18.23 -7.80
C SER A 336 -8.42 -19.32 -8.75
N GLN A 337 -7.74 -18.93 -9.82
CA GLN A 337 -7.15 -19.85 -10.79
C GLN A 337 -5.68 -20.17 -10.49
N LEU A 338 -5.07 -19.48 -9.53
CA LEU A 338 -3.65 -19.67 -9.18
C LEU A 338 -3.48 -20.84 -8.23
#